data_c93052787b56362b59b93439a32f58ac
#
_entry.id   c93052787b56362b59b93439a32f58ac
#
_cell.length_a   1.000
_cell.length_b   1.000
_cell.length_c   1.000
_cell.angle_alpha   90.00
_cell.angle_beta   90.00
_cell.angle_gamma   90.00
#
_symmetry.space_group_name_H-M   'P 1'
#
loop_
_entity.id
_entity.type
_entity.pdbx_description
1 polymer ?
#
loop_
_entity_poly.entity_id
_entity_poly.type
_entity_poly.pdbx_seq_one_letter_code
_entity_poly.pdbx_strand_id
1 'polypeptide(L)'
;MKLNAARRLVFFICLLAFFSCKNKNEEQLKSTYQAPPNALFVKLSSSQTGINFSNAVEDDSLYNILTYRNFYNGGGVATGDINNDGLTDIFFTANMTDSKLYLNKGNFQFEDITASSGIKSRKGWRTGVTMADVNADGWLDIYICNSGDIK
;
A
#
# COMPACT_ATOMS: atom_id res chain seq x y z
N MET A 1 -6.94 51.23 27.73
CA MET A 1 -8.20 51.08 26.94
C MET A 1 -8.82 49.73 27.33
N LYS A 2 -9.87 49.73 28.21
CA LYS A 2 -10.50 48.51 28.73
C LYS A 2 -11.51 47.99 27.69
N LEU A 3 -11.25 46.84 27.06
CA LEU A 3 -12.24 46.19 26.17
C LEU A 3 -13.47 45.79 26.98
N ASN A 4 -14.67 46.18 26.53
CA ASN A 4 -15.95 45.87 27.14
C ASN A 4 -16.17 44.33 27.20
N ALA A 5 -16.77 43.87 28.32
CA ALA A 5 -17.00 42.45 28.57
C ALA A 5 -17.75 41.72 27.44
N ALA A 6 -18.67 42.41 26.78
CA ALA A 6 -19.38 41.90 25.60
C ALA A 6 -18.42 41.53 24.42
N ARG A 7 -17.40 42.35 24.16
CA ARG A 7 -16.42 42.07 23.10
C ARG A 7 -15.52 40.89 23.44
N ARG A 8 -15.22 40.66 24.73
CA ARG A 8 -14.47 39.47 25.18
C ARG A 8 -15.29 38.20 25.04
N LEU A 9 -16.59 38.28 25.29
CA LEU A 9 -17.50 37.14 25.17
C LEU A 9 -17.63 36.71 23.70
N VAL A 10 -17.79 37.66 22.76
CA VAL A 10 -17.85 37.38 21.31
C VAL A 10 -16.55 36.77 20.80
N PHE A 11 -15.39 37.24 21.27
CA PHE A 11 -14.10 36.68 20.88
C PHE A 11 -13.90 35.25 21.38
N PHE A 12 -14.41 34.93 22.59
CA PHE A 12 -14.35 33.58 23.16
C PHE A 12 -15.32 32.61 22.47
N ILE A 13 -16.49 33.08 22.05
CA ILE A 13 -17.47 32.27 21.29
C ILE A 13 -16.95 31.99 19.87
N CYS A 14 -16.30 32.95 19.20
CA CYS A 14 -15.66 32.72 17.93
C CYS A 14 -14.47 31.75 18.01
N LEU A 15 -13.69 31.76 19.11
CA LEU A 15 -12.58 30.81 19.30
C LEU A 15 -13.05 29.37 19.49
N LEU A 16 -14.21 29.18 20.14
CA LEU A 16 -14.80 27.85 20.34
C LEU A 16 -15.43 27.25 19.08
N ALA A 17 -15.82 28.10 18.09
CA ALA A 17 -16.35 27.63 16.82
C ALA A 17 -15.30 26.99 15.89
N PHE A 18 -14.00 27.29 16.09
CA PHE A 18 -12.91 26.69 15.31
C PHE A 18 -12.49 25.29 15.78
N PHE A 19 -12.93 24.85 16.94
CA PHE A 19 -12.61 23.50 17.45
C PHE A 19 -13.67 22.43 17.13
N SER A 20 -14.74 22.79 16.40
CA SER A 20 -15.85 21.88 16.10
C SER A 20 -15.78 21.20 14.74
N CYS A 21 -14.66 21.29 14.01
CA CYS A 21 -14.43 20.42 12.86
C CYS A 21 -13.72 19.14 13.29
N LYS A 22 -14.42 18.27 14.01
CA LYS A 22 -14.07 16.85 14.00
C LYS A 22 -14.39 16.32 12.61
N ASN A 23 -13.34 15.90 11.91
CA ASN A 23 -13.45 15.19 10.64
C ASN A 23 -14.32 13.94 10.83
N LYS A 24 -15.61 14.06 10.53
CA LYS A 24 -16.56 12.92 10.53
C LYS A 24 -16.28 11.89 9.43
N ASN A 25 -15.27 12.15 8.59
CA ASN A 25 -15.00 11.30 7.42
C ASN A 25 -14.05 10.13 7.72
N GLU A 26 -13.33 10.12 8.85
CA GLU A 26 -12.46 8.97 9.17
C GLU A 26 -13.16 7.86 9.95
N GLU A 27 -14.24 8.14 10.66
CA GLU A 27 -15.00 7.11 11.38
C GLU A 27 -15.96 6.30 10.50
N GLN A 28 -16.37 6.81 9.34
CA GLN A 28 -17.26 6.06 8.43
C GLN A 28 -16.54 5.06 7.53
N LEU A 29 -15.21 5.07 7.45
CA LEU A 29 -14.47 4.11 6.63
C LEU A 29 -14.14 2.79 7.35
N LYS A 30 -14.49 2.66 8.62
CA LYS A 30 -14.51 1.37 9.33
C LYS A 30 -15.84 0.63 9.10
N SER A 31 -16.31 0.59 7.86
CA SER A 31 -17.31 -0.39 7.47
C SER A 31 -16.68 -1.76 7.62
N THR A 32 -17.01 -2.45 8.69
CA THR A 32 -16.70 -3.87 8.87
C THR A 32 -17.38 -4.61 7.72
N TYR A 33 -16.62 -4.92 6.67
CA TYR A 33 -17.15 -5.73 5.57
C TYR A 33 -17.68 -7.04 6.15
N GLN A 34 -18.99 -7.23 6.05
CA GLN A 34 -19.65 -8.49 6.37
C GLN A 34 -19.84 -9.25 5.07
N ALA A 35 -19.11 -10.34 4.91
CA ALA A 35 -19.31 -11.19 3.75
C ALA A 35 -20.73 -11.76 3.74
N PRO A 36 -21.41 -11.82 2.58
CA PRO A 36 -22.67 -12.56 2.46
C PRO A 36 -22.51 -14.01 2.93
N PRO A 37 -23.58 -14.66 3.44
CA PRO A 37 -23.50 -16.02 4.00
C PRO A 37 -22.94 -17.08 3.03
N ASN A 38 -23.06 -16.84 1.70
CA ASN A 38 -22.60 -17.74 0.63
C ASN A 38 -21.45 -17.11 -0.19
N ALA A 39 -20.68 -16.19 0.39
CA ALA A 39 -19.57 -15.58 -0.34
C ALA A 39 -18.48 -16.61 -0.66
N LEU A 40 -18.10 -16.70 -1.94
CA LEU A 40 -16.96 -17.52 -2.40
C LEU A 40 -15.62 -16.90 -1.98
N PHE A 41 -15.59 -15.58 -1.76
CA PHE A 41 -14.39 -14.84 -1.36
C PHE A 41 -14.73 -13.92 -0.19
N VAL A 42 -13.79 -13.81 0.74
CA VAL A 42 -13.89 -12.92 1.89
C VAL A 42 -12.71 -11.96 1.86
N LYS A 43 -13.00 -10.66 2.06
CA LYS A 43 -11.96 -9.63 2.18
C LYS A 43 -11.34 -9.71 3.57
N LEU A 44 -10.05 -10.00 3.64
CA LEU A 44 -9.27 -9.93 4.86
C LEU A 44 -8.70 -8.51 5.03
N SER A 45 -8.68 -8.02 6.27
CA SER A 45 -8.09 -6.72 6.60
C SER A 45 -6.57 -6.84 6.73
N SER A 46 -5.87 -5.70 6.60
CA SER A 46 -4.43 -5.64 6.88
C SER A 46 -4.09 -6.00 8.32
N SER A 47 -4.98 -5.73 9.27
CA SER A 47 -4.80 -6.13 10.68
C SER A 47 -4.89 -7.64 10.90
N GLN A 48 -5.59 -8.36 10.02
CA GLN A 48 -5.64 -9.83 10.05
C GLN A 48 -4.47 -10.46 9.32
N THR A 49 -4.06 -9.86 8.20
CA THR A 49 -3.05 -10.45 7.31
C THR A 49 -1.63 -9.97 7.60
N GLY A 50 -1.44 -8.80 8.21
CA GLY A 50 -0.14 -8.15 8.31
C GLY A 50 0.30 -7.43 7.03
N ILE A 51 -0.47 -7.52 5.94
CA ILE A 51 -0.12 -6.88 4.66
C ILE A 51 -0.58 -5.43 4.67
N ASN A 52 0.38 -4.49 4.67
CA ASN A 52 0.16 -3.04 4.66
C ASN A 52 0.69 -2.39 3.37
N PHE A 53 0.77 -3.16 2.28
CA PHE A 53 1.25 -2.65 1.00
C PHE A 53 0.25 -1.72 0.36
N SER A 54 0.75 -0.61 -0.19
CA SER A 54 0.01 0.31 -1.05
C SER A 54 0.92 0.77 -2.19
N ASN A 55 0.47 0.60 -3.42
CA ASN A 55 1.15 1.14 -4.60
C ASN A 55 0.70 2.58 -4.82
N ALA A 56 1.21 3.51 -4.01
CA ALA A 56 0.93 4.93 -4.17
C ALA A 56 1.66 5.49 -5.38
N VAL A 57 0.94 6.23 -6.21
CA VAL A 57 1.50 7.03 -7.30
C VAL A 57 1.02 8.46 -7.15
N GLU A 58 1.94 9.41 -7.33
CA GLU A 58 1.68 10.84 -7.26
C GLU A 58 2.12 11.45 -8.59
N ASP A 59 1.19 12.10 -9.28
CA ASP A 59 1.49 12.79 -10.53
C ASP A 59 2.06 14.18 -10.26
N ASP A 60 3.00 14.56 -11.10
CA ASP A 60 3.63 15.88 -11.11
C ASP A 60 3.79 16.41 -12.54
N SER A 61 4.52 17.50 -12.71
CA SER A 61 4.76 18.11 -14.03
C SER A 61 5.59 17.23 -14.98
N LEU A 62 6.38 16.29 -14.45
CA LEU A 62 7.25 15.40 -15.21
C LEU A 62 6.65 14.01 -15.40
N TYR A 63 5.98 13.49 -14.36
CA TYR A 63 5.43 12.14 -14.30
C TYR A 63 3.92 12.18 -14.12
N ASN A 64 3.19 11.96 -15.19
CA ASN A 64 1.72 11.96 -15.22
C ASN A 64 1.22 11.18 -16.44
N ILE A 65 -0.09 11.06 -16.59
CA ILE A 65 -0.73 10.30 -17.68
C ILE A 65 -0.42 10.88 -19.08
N LEU A 66 -0.09 12.17 -19.20
CA LEU A 66 0.22 12.79 -20.48
C LEU A 66 1.64 12.47 -20.93
N THR A 67 2.58 12.34 -19.99
CA THR A 67 3.99 11.98 -20.27
C THR A 67 4.20 10.47 -20.34
N TYR A 68 3.41 9.70 -19.58
CA TYR A 68 3.46 8.24 -19.57
C TYR A 68 2.04 7.65 -19.52
N ARG A 69 1.57 7.14 -20.65
CA ARG A 69 0.19 6.62 -20.82
C ARG A 69 -0.19 5.50 -19.84
N ASN A 70 0.79 4.74 -19.38
CA ASN A 70 0.58 3.62 -18.45
C ASN A 70 0.76 4.02 -16.99
N PHE A 71 0.70 5.32 -16.68
CA PHE A 71 0.96 5.86 -15.35
C PHE A 71 0.08 5.24 -14.25
N TYR A 72 -1.18 4.97 -14.54
CA TYR A 72 -2.13 4.39 -13.58
C TYR A 72 -2.37 2.89 -13.74
N ASN A 73 -1.55 2.18 -14.52
CA ASN A 73 -1.76 0.73 -14.75
C ASN A 73 -1.41 -0.13 -13.53
N GLY A 74 -0.77 0.44 -12.51
CA GLY A 74 -0.41 -0.29 -11.30
C GLY A 74 0.86 -1.13 -11.43
N GLY A 75 1.14 -1.88 -10.38
CA GLY A 75 2.23 -2.85 -10.30
C GLY A 75 1.74 -4.28 -10.53
N GLY A 76 2.64 -5.24 -10.38
CA GLY A 76 2.37 -6.67 -10.46
C GLY A 76 2.35 -7.33 -9.08
N VAL A 77 1.80 -8.53 -9.04
CA VAL A 77 1.83 -9.44 -7.89
C VAL A 77 2.33 -10.79 -8.37
N ALA A 78 3.28 -11.36 -7.65
CA ALA A 78 3.70 -12.76 -7.83
C ALA A 78 3.51 -13.53 -6.53
N THR A 79 3.18 -14.81 -6.67
CA THR A 79 3.03 -15.73 -5.53
C THR A 79 3.88 -16.97 -5.77
N GLY A 80 4.50 -17.48 -4.73
CA GLY A 80 5.34 -18.67 -4.77
C GLY A 80 5.92 -18.94 -3.40
N ASP A 81 6.38 -20.15 -3.16
CA ASP A 81 7.07 -20.57 -1.94
C ASP A 81 8.57 -20.23 -2.11
N ILE A 82 8.99 -19.05 -1.62
CA ILE A 82 10.35 -18.55 -1.86
C ILE A 82 11.40 -19.12 -0.89
N ASN A 83 10.95 -19.69 0.23
CA ASN A 83 11.80 -20.27 1.25
C ASN A 83 11.67 -21.80 1.38
N ASN A 84 10.89 -22.43 0.50
CA ASN A 84 10.63 -23.87 0.46
C ASN A 84 10.04 -24.44 1.77
N ASP A 85 9.16 -23.65 2.45
CA ASP A 85 8.48 -24.11 3.68
C ASP A 85 7.08 -24.71 3.43
N GLY A 86 6.63 -24.77 2.17
CA GLY A 86 5.33 -25.29 1.77
C GLY A 86 4.21 -24.27 1.84
N LEU A 87 4.49 -23.01 2.21
CA LEU A 87 3.53 -21.92 2.26
C LEU A 87 3.76 -20.95 1.09
N THR A 88 2.68 -20.43 0.53
CA THR A 88 2.79 -19.50 -0.60
C THR A 88 3.03 -18.08 -0.11
N ASP A 89 4.15 -17.50 -0.48
CA ASP A 89 4.57 -16.13 -0.21
C ASP A 89 4.06 -15.17 -1.28
N ILE A 90 4.14 -13.86 -1.01
CA ILE A 90 3.63 -12.82 -1.91
C ILE A 90 4.68 -11.74 -2.13
N PHE A 91 4.91 -11.40 -3.40
CA PHE A 91 5.70 -10.24 -3.78
C PHE A 91 4.85 -9.23 -4.55
N PHE A 92 4.89 -7.97 -4.12
CA PHE A 92 4.24 -6.85 -4.79
C PHE A 92 5.28 -5.93 -5.41
N THR A 93 5.13 -5.59 -6.68
CA THR A 93 5.88 -4.47 -7.26
C THR A 93 5.16 -3.15 -7.03
N ALA A 94 5.92 -2.08 -6.87
CA ALA A 94 5.41 -0.73 -6.76
C ALA A 94 6.02 0.17 -7.82
N ASN A 95 5.25 1.14 -8.32
CA ASN A 95 5.67 2.06 -9.37
C ASN A 95 6.60 3.14 -8.83
N MET A 96 6.19 3.89 -7.83
CA MET A 96 6.93 5.01 -7.24
C MET A 96 7.44 4.75 -5.83
N THR A 97 6.91 3.73 -5.15
CA THR A 97 7.32 3.32 -3.81
C THR A 97 8.16 2.02 -3.84
N ASP A 98 8.55 1.51 -2.69
CA ASP A 98 9.29 0.25 -2.61
C ASP A 98 8.38 -0.95 -2.83
N SER A 99 8.86 -1.90 -3.64
CA SER A 99 8.26 -3.24 -3.74
C SER A 99 8.36 -3.96 -2.41
N LYS A 100 7.46 -4.91 -2.15
CA LYS A 100 7.37 -5.61 -0.88
C LYS A 100 7.35 -7.12 -1.04
N LEU A 101 8.10 -7.81 -0.18
CA LEU A 101 8.11 -9.26 -0.05
C LEU A 101 7.52 -9.65 1.30
N TYR A 102 6.52 -10.51 1.28
CA TYR A 102 5.82 -10.99 2.45
C TYR A 102 5.94 -12.51 2.55
N LEU A 103 6.51 -13.01 3.65
CA LEU A 103 6.48 -14.43 3.99
C LEU A 103 5.16 -14.82 4.62
N ASN A 104 4.61 -15.92 4.18
CA ASN A 104 3.42 -16.54 4.74
C ASN A 104 3.78 -17.29 6.03
N LYS A 105 3.10 -16.95 7.11
CA LYS A 105 3.27 -17.60 8.44
C LYS A 105 2.14 -18.60 8.74
N GLY A 106 1.36 -18.95 7.72
CA GLY A 106 0.14 -19.74 7.88
C GLY A 106 -1.08 -18.90 8.31
N ASN A 107 -2.28 -19.49 8.18
CA ASN A 107 -3.54 -18.86 8.56
C ASN A 107 -3.77 -17.46 7.95
N PHE A 108 -3.26 -17.20 6.74
CA PHE A 108 -3.29 -15.91 6.07
C PHE A 108 -2.61 -14.78 6.85
N GLN A 109 -1.61 -15.09 7.67
CA GLN A 109 -0.76 -14.10 8.31
C GLN A 109 0.57 -14.01 7.56
N PHE A 110 1.02 -12.78 7.32
CA PHE A 110 2.22 -12.50 6.53
C PHE A 110 3.16 -11.56 7.27
N GLU A 111 4.44 -11.77 7.08
CA GLU A 111 5.53 -10.97 7.63
C GLU A 111 6.24 -10.22 6.51
N ASP A 112 6.36 -8.87 6.61
CA ASP A 112 7.18 -8.08 5.68
C ASP A 112 8.66 -8.34 5.93
N ILE A 113 9.30 -9.08 5.04
CA ILE A 113 10.74 -9.40 5.09
C ILE A 113 11.56 -8.59 4.09
N THR A 114 10.97 -7.56 3.47
CA THR A 114 11.64 -6.79 2.41
C THR A 114 13.03 -6.30 2.82
N ALA A 115 13.17 -5.80 4.05
CA ALA A 115 14.44 -5.25 4.53
C ALA A 115 15.52 -6.32 4.72
N SER A 116 15.15 -7.53 5.15
CA SER A 116 16.07 -8.65 5.39
C SER A 116 16.35 -9.48 4.14
N SER A 117 15.48 -9.42 3.13
CA SER A 117 15.61 -10.22 1.89
C SER A 117 16.75 -9.78 0.97
N GLY A 118 17.38 -8.62 1.23
CA GLY A 118 18.42 -8.09 0.35
C GLY A 118 17.89 -7.49 -0.95
N ILE A 119 16.56 -7.41 -1.15
CA ILE A 119 15.95 -6.78 -2.31
C ILE A 119 16.29 -5.29 -2.28
N LYS A 120 17.03 -4.84 -3.30
CA LYS A 120 17.39 -3.44 -3.43
C LYS A 120 16.31 -2.68 -4.19
N SER A 121 15.83 -1.60 -3.60
CA SER A 121 15.02 -0.64 -4.33
C SER A 121 15.88 -0.01 -5.43
N ARG A 122 15.56 -0.31 -6.68
CA ARG A 122 16.17 0.36 -7.85
C ARG A 122 15.20 1.42 -8.34
N LYS A 123 15.71 2.55 -8.79
CA LYS A 123 14.91 3.52 -9.53
C LYS A 123 14.35 2.82 -10.78
N GLY A 124 13.10 3.09 -11.11
CA GLY A 124 12.44 2.53 -12.28
C GLY A 124 10.95 2.29 -12.01
N TRP A 125 10.16 2.36 -13.07
CA TRP A 125 8.72 2.10 -13.02
C TRP A 125 8.49 0.58 -13.10
N ARG A 126 8.32 -0.06 -11.95
CA ARG A 126 8.12 -1.51 -11.90
C ARG A 126 6.69 -1.85 -12.26
N THR A 127 6.54 -2.87 -13.10
CA THR A 127 5.24 -3.29 -13.63
C THR A 127 4.98 -4.75 -13.27
N GLY A 128 5.20 -5.66 -14.22
CA GLY A 128 4.99 -7.09 -14.00
C GLY A 128 6.05 -7.72 -13.10
N VAL A 129 5.70 -8.84 -12.50
CA VAL A 129 6.61 -9.69 -11.74
C VAL A 129 6.19 -11.14 -11.85
N THR A 130 7.16 -12.04 -11.82
CA THR A 130 6.93 -13.48 -11.68
C THR A 130 7.96 -14.09 -10.74
N MET A 131 7.62 -15.23 -10.14
CA MET A 131 8.54 -16.09 -9.41
C MET A 131 8.76 -17.35 -10.23
N ALA A 132 10.02 -17.69 -10.51
CA ALA A 132 10.41 -18.89 -11.24
C ALA A 132 11.85 -19.24 -10.87
N ASP A 133 12.19 -20.53 -10.81
CA ASP A 133 13.56 -20.99 -10.73
C ASP A 133 14.21 -20.87 -12.12
N VAL A 134 14.95 -19.77 -12.35
CA VAL A 134 15.53 -19.48 -13.68
C VAL A 134 16.92 -20.08 -13.88
N ASN A 135 17.56 -20.53 -12.80
CA ASN A 135 18.90 -21.10 -12.82
C ASN A 135 18.93 -22.60 -12.48
N ALA A 136 17.77 -23.19 -12.19
CA ALA A 136 17.56 -24.59 -11.81
C ALA A 136 18.33 -25.01 -10.52
N ASP A 137 18.37 -24.10 -9.51
CA ASP A 137 19.00 -24.39 -8.22
C ASP A 137 17.98 -24.90 -7.16
N GLY A 138 16.69 -24.95 -7.51
CA GLY A 138 15.62 -25.42 -6.64
C GLY A 138 14.99 -24.32 -5.79
N TRP A 139 15.41 -23.07 -5.95
CA TRP A 139 14.82 -21.89 -5.29
C TRP A 139 14.12 -21.00 -6.30
N LEU A 140 13.05 -20.34 -5.87
CA LEU A 140 12.38 -19.39 -6.73
C LEU A 140 13.12 -18.07 -6.77
N ASP A 141 13.44 -17.61 -7.99
CA ASP A 141 13.93 -16.26 -8.27
C ASP A 141 12.76 -15.30 -8.48
N ILE A 142 12.98 -14.02 -8.20
CA ILE A 142 12.00 -12.96 -8.46
C ILE A 142 12.43 -12.17 -9.68
N TYR A 143 11.69 -12.31 -10.79
CA TYR A 143 11.92 -11.57 -12.02
C TYR A 143 10.97 -10.40 -12.13
N ILE A 144 11.51 -9.16 -12.15
CA ILE A 144 10.75 -7.90 -12.14
C ILE A 144 10.90 -7.18 -13.48
N CYS A 145 9.78 -6.87 -14.12
CA CYS A 145 9.74 -6.04 -15.31
C CYS A 145 9.71 -4.56 -14.93
N ASN A 146 10.52 -3.76 -15.60
CA ASN A 146 10.50 -2.32 -15.52
C ASN A 146 10.02 -1.73 -16.82
N SER A 147 9.23 -0.68 -16.78
CA SER A 147 8.69 0.03 -17.93
C SER A 147 8.91 1.53 -17.76
N GLY A 148 8.86 2.26 -18.87
CA GLY A 148 9.07 3.71 -18.86
C GLY A 148 10.54 4.10 -18.67
N ASP A 149 10.90 5.26 -19.20
CA ASP A 149 12.23 5.88 -19.07
C ASP A 149 12.26 6.82 -17.88
N ILE A 150 11.90 6.32 -16.70
CA ILE A 150 11.90 7.06 -15.45
C ILE A 150 13.30 6.96 -14.86
N LYS A 151 14.05 8.03 -14.98
CA LYS A 151 15.43 8.16 -14.50
C LYS A 151 15.50 8.64 -13.05
#